data_2d0926f8dd2f0b5dc1bff9b0e7c070de
#
_entry.id   2d0926f8dd2f0b5dc1bff9b0e7c070de
#
_cell.length_a   1.000
_cell.length_b   1.000
_cell.length_c   1.000
_cell.angle_alpha   90.00
_cell.angle_beta   90.00
_cell.angle_gamma   90.00
#
_symmetry.space_group_name_H-M   'P 1'
#
loop_
_entity.id
_entity.type
_entity.pdbx_description
1 polymer ?
#
loop_
_entity_poly.entity_id
_entity_poly.type
_entity_poly.pdbx_seq_one_letter_code
_entity_poly.pdbx_strand_id
1 'polypeptide(L)'
;LYPGRNVLFAGTMNEDESTQSLSDKVLDRACVLRFGKPDTYVMNQIDTSDFSGNALSFELWDSWLAKKISADRDLENFVKAMGEILHKVGSPFGHRVSQGIVEYVCQYPGANKKDAMADQVEQKILPKLRGKDMNAVGEALDQLEGVVDRLDDDLLLSAIREGRQTGTGTFIWRGLDRATSDLTI
;
A
#
# COMPACT_ATOMS: atom_id res chain seq x y z
N LEU A 1 -26.54 -14.29 -6.24
CA LEU A 1 -26.35 -12.90 -6.61
C LEU A 1 -24.89 -12.54 -6.37
N TYR A 2 -24.22 -12.03 -7.39
CA TYR A 2 -22.85 -11.54 -7.28
C TYR A 2 -22.84 -10.04 -7.60
N PRO A 3 -22.01 -9.22 -6.91
CA PRO A 3 -21.85 -7.82 -7.28
C PRO A 3 -21.29 -7.71 -8.70
N GLY A 4 -21.75 -6.72 -9.44
CA GLY A 4 -21.22 -6.41 -10.76
C GLY A 4 -19.77 -5.94 -10.69
N ARG A 5 -19.03 -6.01 -11.81
CA ARG A 5 -17.64 -5.57 -11.90
C ARG A 5 -17.43 -4.07 -11.64
N ASN A 6 -18.50 -3.30 -11.74
CA ASN A 6 -18.54 -1.86 -11.46
C ASN A 6 -18.84 -1.52 -10.00
N VAL A 7 -18.88 -2.50 -9.11
CA VAL A 7 -19.11 -2.29 -7.67
C VAL A 7 -17.78 -2.39 -6.94
N LEU A 8 -17.36 -1.29 -6.33
CA LEU A 8 -16.17 -1.20 -5.48
C LEU A 8 -16.62 -1.09 -4.03
N PHE A 9 -15.86 -1.74 -3.15
CA PHE A 9 -16.09 -1.70 -1.71
C PHE A 9 -14.95 -0.93 -1.06
N ALA A 10 -15.30 0.08 -0.29
CA ALA A 10 -14.37 0.79 0.58
C ALA A 10 -14.92 0.80 1.99
N GLY A 11 -14.03 0.78 2.97
CA GLY A 11 -14.40 0.85 4.38
C GLY A 11 -13.36 1.66 5.13
N THR A 12 -13.78 2.38 6.14
CA THR A 12 -12.92 3.10 7.06
C THR A 12 -13.02 2.48 8.45
N MET A 13 -11.92 2.50 9.18
CA MET A 13 -11.89 2.08 10.57
C MET A 13 -10.97 3.01 11.35
N ASN A 14 -11.38 3.33 12.58
CA ASN A 14 -10.47 3.97 13.51
C ASN A 14 -9.59 2.91 14.14
N GLU A 15 -8.35 3.25 14.40
CA GLU A 15 -7.42 2.40 15.10
C GLU A 15 -7.05 3.04 16.42
N ASP A 16 -7.59 2.47 17.49
CA ASP A 16 -7.31 2.84 18.87
C ASP A 16 -6.73 1.62 19.64
N GLU A 17 -6.45 1.80 20.90
CA GLU A 17 -5.86 0.77 21.77
C GLU A 17 -6.77 -0.47 21.92
N SER A 18 -8.07 -0.33 21.67
CA SER A 18 -9.06 -1.40 21.76
C SER A 18 -9.26 -2.13 20.42
N THR A 19 -8.75 -1.57 19.33
CA THR A 19 -8.97 -2.08 17.98
C THR A 19 -8.11 -3.32 17.72
N GLN A 20 -8.76 -4.43 17.37
CA GLN A 20 -8.04 -5.63 16.96
C GLN A 20 -7.35 -5.43 15.61
N SER A 21 -6.14 -5.96 15.49
CA SER A 21 -5.42 -5.94 14.22
C SER A 21 -6.18 -6.69 13.14
N LEU A 22 -6.13 -6.18 11.91
CA LEU A 22 -6.68 -6.89 10.75
C LEU A 22 -5.96 -8.24 10.58
N SER A 23 -6.73 -9.29 10.37
CA SER A 23 -6.16 -10.61 10.10
C SER A 23 -5.45 -10.67 8.76
N ASP A 24 -4.47 -11.56 8.60
CA ASP A 24 -3.76 -11.77 7.34
C ASP A 24 -4.72 -12.07 6.17
N LYS A 25 -5.84 -12.75 6.44
CA LYS A 25 -6.87 -13.03 5.42
C LYS A 25 -7.51 -11.77 4.85
N VAL A 26 -7.65 -10.73 5.66
CA VAL A 26 -8.16 -9.41 5.24
C VAL A 26 -7.06 -8.65 4.51
N LEU A 27 -5.85 -8.59 5.08
CA LEU A 27 -4.69 -7.92 4.49
C LEU A 27 -4.34 -8.46 3.09
N ASP A 28 -4.50 -9.76 2.87
CA ASP A 28 -4.26 -10.39 1.57
C ASP A 28 -5.27 -9.96 0.48
N ARG A 29 -6.45 -9.52 0.89
CA ARG A 29 -7.56 -9.19 -0.03
C ARG A 29 -7.82 -7.70 -0.20
N ALA A 30 -7.43 -6.89 0.76
CA ALA A 30 -7.63 -5.45 0.74
C ALA A 30 -6.36 -4.68 0.36
N CYS A 31 -6.50 -3.50 -0.22
CA CYS A 31 -5.47 -2.47 -0.22
C CYS A 31 -5.68 -1.63 1.05
N VAL A 32 -4.71 -1.63 1.94
CA VAL A 32 -4.82 -0.96 3.24
C VAL A 32 -4.01 0.32 3.19
N LEU A 33 -4.71 1.45 3.21
CA LEU A 33 -4.10 2.76 3.36
C LEU A 33 -4.20 3.20 4.82
N ARG A 34 -3.14 3.74 5.35
CA ARG A 34 -3.08 4.32 6.69
C ARG A 34 -2.81 5.80 6.56
N PHE A 35 -3.61 6.58 7.22
CA PHE A 35 -3.43 8.02 7.29
C PHE A 35 -2.81 8.36 8.65
N GLY A 36 -1.65 9.01 8.62
CA GLY A 36 -1.01 9.55 9.81
C GLY A 36 -1.79 10.74 10.39
N LYS A 37 -1.33 11.25 11.52
CA LYS A 37 -1.84 12.50 12.06
C LYS A 37 -1.41 13.64 11.13
N PRO A 38 -2.32 14.50 10.65
CA PRO A 38 -1.94 15.63 9.82
C PRO A 38 -1.11 16.64 10.63
N ASP A 39 -0.07 17.19 10.04
CA ASP A 39 0.80 18.19 10.65
C ASP A 39 0.06 19.51 10.91
N THR A 40 -0.91 19.81 10.06
CA THR A 40 -1.74 21.02 10.18
C THR A 40 -3.22 20.69 10.06
N TYR A 41 -4.01 21.24 10.98
CA TYR A 41 -5.46 21.18 10.88
C TYR A 41 -5.94 22.31 9.98
N VAL A 42 -6.23 22.01 8.72
CA VAL A 42 -6.88 22.97 7.82
C VAL A 42 -8.38 22.77 7.93
N MET A 43 -9.08 23.79 8.41
CA MET A 43 -10.54 23.84 8.35
C MET A 43 -10.94 24.22 6.91
N ASN A 44 -10.90 23.24 6.03
CA ASN A 44 -11.46 23.43 4.69
C ASN A 44 -12.98 23.42 4.80
N GLN A 45 -13.61 24.52 4.40
CA GLN A 45 -15.00 24.46 3.99
C GLN A 45 -15.01 23.63 2.69
N ILE A 46 -15.50 22.41 2.77
CA ILE A 46 -15.72 21.60 1.57
C ILE A 46 -16.82 22.31 0.78
N ASP A 47 -16.45 22.98 -0.29
CA ASP A 47 -17.43 23.49 -1.25
C ASP A 47 -18.00 22.30 -2.01
N THR A 48 -19.18 21.85 -1.59
CA THR A 48 -19.87 20.71 -2.22
C THR A 48 -20.41 21.05 -3.61
N SER A 49 -20.31 22.29 -4.06
CA SER A 49 -20.73 22.71 -5.41
C SER A 49 -19.82 22.14 -6.52
N ASP A 50 -18.57 21.80 -6.20
CA ASP A 50 -17.62 21.20 -7.15
C ASP A 50 -17.83 19.69 -7.38
N PHE A 51 -18.72 19.05 -6.63
CA PHE A 51 -19.11 17.65 -6.87
C PHE A 51 -20.14 17.49 -7.99
N SER A 52 -20.05 18.28 -9.05
CA SER A 52 -20.78 18.04 -10.32
C SER A 52 -20.12 16.92 -11.14
N GLY A 53 -19.46 15.98 -10.48
CA GLY A 53 -18.77 14.88 -11.13
C GLY A 53 -19.74 14.00 -11.91
N ASN A 54 -19.57 13.94 -13.21
CA ASN A 54 -20.24 12.95 -14.04
C ASN A 54 -19.89 11.56 -13.52
N ALA A 55 -20.90 10.71 -13.34
CA ALA A 55 -20.67 9.33 -12.96
C ALA A 55 -19.70 8.67 -13.97
N LEU A 56 -18.69 7.98 -13.47
CA LEU A 56 -17.76 7.23 -14.30
C LEU A 56 -18.54 6.14 -15.05
N SER A 57 -18.52 6.14 -16.38
CA SER A 57 -19.17 5.09 -17.14
C SER A 57 -18.40 3.78 -17.03
N PHE A 58 -19.12 2.65 -17.13
CA PHE A 58 -18.49 1.33 -17.09
C PHE A 58 -17.52 1.15 -18.27
N GLU A 59 -17.86 1.67 -19.45
CA GLU A 59 -17.01 1.60 -20.64
C GLU A 59 -15.68 2.32 -20.44
N LEU A 60 -15.72 3.50 -19.81
CA LEU A 60 -14.51 4.25 -19.49
C LEU A 60 -13.67 3.51 -18.44
N TRP A 61 -14.30 3.00 -17.37
CA TRP A 61 -13.64 2.17 -16.38
C TRP A 61 -12.99 0.92 -17.01
N ASP A 62 -13.73 0.18 -17.82
CA ASP A 62 -13.23 -1.05 -18.48
C ASP A 62 -12.08 -0.75 -19.46
N SER A 63 -12.09 0.43 -20.08
CA SER A 63 -11.02 0.88 -20.98
C SER A 63 -9.68 1.09 -20.28
N TRP A 64 -9.68 1.39 -18.98
CA TRP A 64 -8.48 1.56 -18.17
C TRP A 64 -7.86 0.22 -17.76
N LEU A 65 -8.64 -0.86 -17.80
CA LEU A 65 -8.13 -2.17 -17.43
C LEU A 65 -7.27 -2.75 -18.54
N ALA A 66 -6.06 -3.14 -18.22
CA ALA A 66 -5.17 -3.79 -19.19
C ALA A 66 -5.77 -5.14 -19.63
N LYS A 67 -5.94 -5.32 -20.95
CA LYS A 67 -6.45 -6.57 -21.52
C LYS A 67 -5.49 -7.73 -21.36
N LYS A 68 -4.19 -7.46 -21.22
CA LYS A 68 -3.14 -8.45 -21.02
C LYS A 68 -2.21 -7.97 -19.92
N ILE A 69 -2.14 -8.75 -18.86
CA ILE A 69 -1.21 -8.54 -17.75
C ILE A 69 0.02 -9.40 -18.00
N SER A 70 1.19 -8.79 -18.04
CA SER A 70 2.46 -9.48 -18.22
C SER A 70 3.53 -8.78 -17.36
N ALA A 71 4.04 -9.49 -16.38
CA ALA A 71 5.18 -9.03 -15.62
C ALA A 71 6.44 -9.01 -16.50
N ASP A 72 7.22 -7.96 -16.41
CA ASP A 72 8.60 -7.98 -16.87
C ASP A 72 9.53 -8.55 -15.78
N ARG A 73 10.78 -8.73 -16.13
CA ARG A 73 11.77 -9.34 -15.22
C ARG A 73 11.97 -8.56 -13.93
N ASP A 74 11.87 -7.24 -13.99
CA ASP A 74 12.07 -6.38 -12.81
C ASP A 74 10.91 -6.53 -11.84
N LEU A 75 9.67 -6.58 -12.33
CA LEU A 75 8.49 -6.84 -11.53
C LEU A 75 8.49 -8.26 -10.94
N GLU A 76 8.91 -9.26 -11.72
CA GLU A 76 9.05 -10.64 -11.21
C GLU A 76 10.07 -10.71 -10.07
N ASN A 77 11.24 -10.07 -10.24
CA ASN A 77 12.27 -9.99 -9.21
C ASN A 77 11.78 -9.25 -7.96
N PHE A 78 11.03 -8.17 -8.14
CA PHE A 78 10.42 -7.42 -7.02
C PHE A 78 9.45 -8.30 -6.23
N VAL A 79 8.50 -8.96 -6.89
CA VAL A 79 7.52 -9.83 -6.23
C VAL A 79 8.22 -10.96 -5.47
N LYS A 80 9.24 -11.56 -6.09
CA LYS A 80 10.04 -12.61 -5.46
C LYS A 80 10.76 -12.10 -4.21
N ALA A 81 11.41 -10.94 -4.29
CA ALA A 81 12.10 -10.32 -3.15
C ALA A 81 11.13 -10.05 -1.99
N MET A 82 9.94 -9.50 -2.27
CA MET A 82 8.90 -9.28 -1.25
C MET A 82 8.45 -10.59 -0.60
N GLY A 83 8.28 -11.64 -1.40
CA GLY A 83 7.92 -12.97 -0.90
C GLY A 83 9.00 -13.56 0.03
N GLU A 84 10.26 -13.43 -0.33
CA GLU A 84 11.40 -13.91 0.48
C GLU A 84 11.53 -13.13 1.79
N ILE A 85 11.38 -11.80 1.76
CA ILE A 85 11.39 -10.94 2.95
C ILE A 85 10.29 -11.35 3.94
N LEU A 86 9.06 -11.49 3.47
CA LEU A 86 7.94 -11.86 4.33
C LEU A 86 8.00 -13.31 4.80
N HIS A 87 8.58 -14.22 4.01
CA HIS A 87 8.78 -15.60 4.44
C HIS A 87 9.72 -15.70 5.65
N LYS A 88 10.81 -14.93 5.67
CA LYS A 88 11.79 -14.90 6.78
C LYS A 88 11.14 -14.50 8.11
N VAL A 89 10.14 -13.64 8.08
CA VAL A 89 9.44 -13.16 9.29
C VAL A 89 8.16 -13.93 9.60
N GLY A 90 7.94 -15.08 8.97
CA GLY A 90 6.80 -15.94 9.22
C GLY A 90 5.45 -15.37 8.75
N SER A 91 5.45 -14.41 7.81
CA SER A 91 4.23 -13.83 7.20
C SER A 91 4.24 -13.99 5.67
N PRO A 92 4.47 -15.19 5.13
CA PRO A 92 4.51 -15.39 3.68
C PRO A 92 3.17 -14.98 3.06
N PHE A 93 3.22 -14.49 1.84
CA PHE A 93 2.02 -14.29 1.05
C PHE A 93 1.87 -15.37 -0.03
N GLY A 94 0.61 -15.65 -0.37
CA GLY A 94 0.29 -16.64 -1.39
C GLY A 94 0.13 -16.05 -2.79
N HIS A 95 -0.18 -16.92 -3.74
CA HIS A 95 -0.35 -16.59 -5.16
C HIS A 95 -1.30 -15.40 -5.42
N ARG A 96 -2.38 -15.27 -4.62
CA ARG A 96 -3.33 -14.15 -4.76
C ARG A 96 -2.67 -12.79 -4.54
N VAL A 97 -1.81 -12.66 -3.53
CA VAL A 97 -1.12 -11.38 -3.26
C VAL A 97 -0.11 -11.10 -4.36
N SER A 98 0.67 -12.11 -4.78
CA SER A 98 1.61 -11.98 -5.90
C SER A 98 0.90 -11.50 -7.17
N GLN A 99 -0.22 -12.13 -7.49
CA GLN A 99 -1.03 -11.78 -8.65
C GLN A 99 -1.60 -10.36 -8.53
N GLY A 100 -2.12 -9.99 -7.36
CA GLY A 100 -2.63 -8.64 -7.12
C GLY A 100 -1.57 -7.55 -7.24
N ILE A 101 -0.32 -7.81 -6.80
CA ILE A 101 0.81 -6.89 -7.00
C ILE A 101 1.10 -6.72 -8.50
N VAL A 102 1.19 -7.82 -9.24
CA VAL A 102 1.45 -7.79 -10.69
C VAL A 102 0.34 -7.04 -11.43
N GLU A 103 -0.91 -7.34 -11.11
CA GLU A 103 -2.07 -6.67 -11.70
C GLU A 103 -2.05 -5.16 -11.42
N TYR A 104 -1.78 -4.75 -10.19
CA TYR A 104 -1.71 -3.35 -9.82
C TYR A 104 -0.62 -2.61 -10.59
N VAL A 105 0.61 -3.12 -10.59
CA VAL A 105 1.73 -2.47 -11.25
C VAL A 105 1.55 -2.40 -12.77
N CYS A 106 0.99 -3.45 -13.38
CA CYS A 106 0.72 -3.47 -14.82
C CYS A 106 -0.42 -2.53 -15.26
N GLN A 107 -1.33 -2.20 -14.35
CA GLN A 107 -2.49 -1.33 -14.61
C GLN A 107 -2.32 0.07 -14.02
N TYR A 108 -1.18 0.36 -13.43
CA TYR A 108 -0.91 1.65 -12.83
C TYR A 108 -0.99 2.77 -13.87
N PRO A 109 -1.78 3.83 -13.61
CA PRO A 109 -2.02 4.88 -14.60
C PRO A 109 -0.80 5.80 -14.80
N GLY A 110 0.12 5.83 -13.84
CA GLY A 110 1.37 6.60 -13.92
C GLY A 110 2.39 5.95 -14.87
N ALA A 111 3.29 6.76 -15.40
CA ALA A 111 4.35 6.29 -16.30
C ALA A 111 5.47 5.52 -15.56
N ASN A 112 5.61 5.75 -14.26
CA ASN A 112 6.69 5.19 -13.46
C ASN A 112 6.22 3.94 -12.69
N LYS A 113 6.72 2.78 -13.07
CA LYS A 113 6.41 1.52 -12.37
C LYS A 113 6.98 1.46 -10.95
N LYS A 114 8.02 2.24 -10.65
CA LYS A 114 8.60 2.28 -9.30
C LYS A 114 7.60 2.82 -8.29
N ASP A 115 6.82 3.84 -8.65
CA ASP A 115 5.78 4.40 -7.78
C ASP A 115 4.72 3.33 -7.46
N ALA A 116 4.29 2.58 -8.47
CA ALA A 116 3.35 1.48 -8.27
C ALA A 116 3.92 0.36 -7.38
N MET A 117 5.21 0.05 -7.49
CA MET A 117 5.87 -0.92 -6.62
C MET A 117 5.98 -0.39 -5.19
N ALA A 118 6.29 0.90 -4.99
CA ALA A 118 6.32 1.55 -3.68
C ALA A 118 4.94 1.52 -3.01
N ASP A 119 3.87 1.83 -3.76
CA ASP A 119 2.49 1.69 -3.28
C ASP A 119 2.20 0.25 -2.79
N GLN A 120 2.71 -0.77 -3.49
CA GLN A 120 2.49 -2.16 -3.06
C GLN A 120 3.30 -2.51 -1.82
N VAL A 121 4.48 -1.95 -1.61
CA VAL A 121 5.19 -2.06 -0.32
C VAL A 121 4.35 -1.45 0.80
N GLU A 122 3.84 -0.24 0.60
CA GLU A 122 3.00 0.46 1.57
C GLU A 122 1.74 -0.33 1.92
N GLN A 123 1.00 -0.78 0.91
CA GLN A 123 -0.35 -1.32 1.07
C GLN A 123 -0.40 -2.81 1.40
N LYS A 124 0.60 -3.59 1.00
CA LYS A 124 0.60 -5.06 1.11
C LYS A 124 1.69 -5.62 2.01
N ILE A 125 2.85 -4.98 2.09
CA ILE A 125 4.02 -5.53 2.79
C ILE A 125 4.10 -4.97 4.21
N LEU A 126 4.14 -3.66 4.38
CA LEU A 126 4.30 -3.01 5.68
C LEU A 126 3.18 -3.35 6.69
N PRO A 127 1.90 -3.46 6.29
CA PRO A 127 0.85 -3.88 7.22
C PRO A 127 1.09 -5.26 7.84
N LYS A 128 1.78 -6.17 7.14
CA LYS A 128 2.10 -7.52 7.63
C LYS A 128 3.29 -7.55 8.62
N LEU A 129 4.12 -6.53 8.61
CA LEU A 129 5.26 -6.40 9.52
C LEU A 129 4.89 -5.67 10.82
N ARG A 130 3.80 -4.92 10.81
CA ARG A 130 3.35 -4.13 11.95
C ARG A 130 3.13 -4.96 13.21
N GLY A 131 3.59 -4.43 14.35
CA GLY A 131 3.42 -5.06 15.67
C GLY A 131 4.31 -6.27 15.91
N LYS A 132 5.17 -6.63 14.96
CA LYS A 132 6.14 -7.70 15.14
C LYS A 132 7.34 -7.21 15.93
N ASP A 133 7.94 -8.12 16.70
CA ASP A 133 9.15 -7.87 17.47
C ASP A 133 10.32 -7.45 16.57
N MET A 134 11.03 -6.39 16.95
CA MET A 134 12.15 -5.85 16.17
C MET A 134 13.29 -6.84 15.96
N ASN A 135 13.52 -7.74 16.92
CA ASN A 135 14.54 -8.77 16.75
C ASN A 135 14.17 -9.79 15.66
N ALA A 136 12.87 -10.00 15.47
CA ALA A 136 12.37 -10.89 14.43
C ALA A 136 12.31 -10.26 13.04
N VAL A 137 12.09 -8.94 12.95
CA VAL A 137 11.87 -8.26 11.65
C VAL A 137 13.03 -7.36 11.22
N GLY A 138 14.03 -7.12 12.07
CA GLY A 138 15.10 -6.16 11.79
C GLY A 138 15.82 -6.43 10.46
N GLU A 139 16.27 -7.65 10.23
CA GLU A 139 16.92 -8.02 8.96
C GLU A 139 15.99 -7.87 7.75
N ALA A 140 14.71 -8.21 7.91
CA ALA A 140 13.73 -8.04 6.85
C ALA A 140 13.48 -6.57 6.52
N LEU A 141 13.47 -5.71 7.52
CA LEU A 141 13.36 -4.26 7.33
C LEU A 141 14.61 -3.68 6.65
N ASP A 142 15.82 -4.16 6.99
CA ASP A 142 17.04 -3.74 6.29
C ASP A 142 16.98 -4.08 4.80
N GLN A 143 16.52 -5.28 4.47
CA GLN A 143 16.33 -5.70 3.08
C GLN A 143 15.25 -4.88 2.38
N LEU A 144 14.17 -4.58 3.08
CA LEU A 144 13.06 -3.79 2.56
C LEU A 144 13.49 -2.34 2.29
N GLU A 145 14.24 -1.72 3.21
CA GLU A 145 14.83 -0.39 3.00
C GLU A 145 15.69 -0.37 1.73
N GLY A 146 16.53 -1.37 1.53
CA GLY A 146 17.34 -1.49 0.31
C GLY A 146 16.52 -1.71 -0.97
N VAL A 147 15.31 -2.25 -0.88
CA VAL A 147 14.39 -2.32 -2.03
C VAL A 147 13.75 -0.96 -2.27
N VAL A 148 13.24 -0.31 -1.23
CA VAL A 148 12.58 1.00 -1.33
C VAL A 148 13.53 2.09 -1.82
N ASP A 149 14.78 2.07 -1.38
CA ASP A 149 15.83 2.98 -1.87
C ASP A 149 16.00 2.91 -3.40
N ARG A 150 15.92 1.69 -3.98
CA ARG A 150 15.97 1.51 -5.45
C ARG A 150 14.69 1.96 -6.18
N LEU A 151 13.59 2.12 -5.44
CA LEU A 151 12.34 2.65 -5.97
C LEU A 151 12.32 4.19 -5.99
N ASP A 152 13.31 4.84 -5.38
CA ASP A 152 13.44 6.29 -5.28
C ASP A 152 12.28 6.97 -4.51
N ASP A 153 11.71 6.28 -3.50
CA ASP A 153 10.65 6.81 -2.62
C ASP A 153 11.23 7.16 -1.23
N ASP A 154 11.77 8.36 -1.12
CA ASP A 154 12.39 8.87 0.12
C ASP A 154 11.37 9.00 1.27
N LEU A 155 10.11 9.30 0.95
CA LEU A 155 9.06 9.44 1.95
C LEU A 155 8.75 8.08 2.59
N LEU A 156 8.57 7.06 1.77
CA LEU A 156 8.35 5.69 2.24
C LEU A 156 9.56 5.17 3.04
N LEU A 157 10.76 5.43 2.55
CA LEU A 157 12.00 5.05 3.23
C LEU A 157 12.14 5.70 4.61
N SER A 158 11.83 6.99 4.70
CA SER A 158 11.86 7.74 5.95
C SER A 158 10.83 7.22 6.95
N ALA A 159 9.62 6.92 6.49
CA ALA A 159 8.55 6.38 7.33
C ALA A 159 8.87 4.98 7.88
N ILE A 160 9.54 4.13 7.09
CA ILE A 160 10.01 2.82 7.57
C ILE A 160 11.05 3.02 8.69
N ARG A 161 12.02 3.90 8.50
CA ARG A 161 13.06 4.20 9.50
C ARG A 161 12.48 4.79 10.78
N GLU A 162 11.50 5.69 10.67
CA GLU A 162 10.79 6.21 11.82
C GLU A 162 10.05 5.12 12.58
N GLY A 163 9.34 4.23 11.88
CA GLY A 163 8.63 3.10 12.48
C GLY A 163 9.54 2.13 13.24
N ARG A 164 10.81 2.03 12.85
CA ARG A 164 11.84 1.27 13.57
C ARG A 164 12.30 1.94 14.86
N GLN A 165 12.42 3.27 14.84
CA GLN A 165 12.99 4.03 15.97
C GLN A 165 11.96 4.30 17.07
N THR A 166 10.70 4.50 16.71
CA THR A 166 9.64 4.88 17.65
C THR A 166 9.04 3.70 18.41
N GLY A 167 9.27 2.48 17.94
CA GLY A 167 8.75 1.26 18.56
C GLY A 167 9.55 0.86 19.79
N THR A 168 8.87 0.67 20.91
CA THR A 168 9.44 0.06 22.12
C THR A 168 9.56 -1.47 21.92
N GLY A 169 10.49 -1.90 21.06
CA GLY A 169 10.73 -3.32 20.78
C GLY A 169 9.86 -3.92 19.65
N THR A 170 8.89 -3.19 19.10
CA THR A 170 8.06 -3.65 17.97
C THR A 170 8.09 -2.66 16.81
N PHE A 171 7.96 -3.18 15.59
CA PHE A 171 7.85 -2.30 14.42
C PHE A 171 6.48 -1.61 14.37
N ILE A 172 6.49 -0.27 14.28
CA ILE A 172 5.28 0.53 14.19
C ILE A 172 5.14 1.07 12.76
N TRP A 173 4.10 0.64 12.07
CA TRP A 173 3.72 1.21 10.78
C TRP A 173 2.52 2.15 10.97
N ARG A 174 2.73 3.46 10.73
CA ARG A 174 1.71 4.50 10.89
C ARG A 174 1.07 4.95 9.59
N GLY A 175 1.60 4.50 8.45
CA GLY A 175 1.21 4.98 7.12
C GLY A 175 2.03 6.18 6.67
N LEU A 176 1.72 6.67 5.48
CA LEU A 176 2.36 7.86 4.89
C LEU A 176 1.39 9.05 4.97
N ASP A 177 1.94 10.23 5.23
CA ASP A 177 1.25 11.48 5.00
C ASP A 177 1.68 12.05 3.64
N ARG A 178 0.97 11.63 2.60
CA ARG A 178 1.16 12.14 1.23
C ARG A 178 0.32 13.40 0.96
N ALA A 179 -0.37 13.93 1.98
CA ALA A 179 -1.43 14.92 1.79
C ALA A 179 -0.94 16.34 1.44
N THR A 180 0.37 16.60 1.37
CA THR A 180 0.86 17.98 1.20
C THR A 180 1.76 18.24 0.00
N SER A 181 2.18 17.22 -0.76
CA SER A 181 3.20 17.48 -1.76
C SER A 181 2.72 17.70 -3.19
N ASP A 182 1.63 17.09 -3.68
CA ASP A 182 1.33 17.20 -5.11
C ASP A 182 -0.18 17.06 -5.47
N LEU A 183 -1.02 17.94 -4.95
CA LEU A 183 -2.30 18.23 -5.60
C LEU A 183 -2.17 19.52 -6.43
N THR A 184 -1.19 19.56 -7.32
CA THR A 184 -1.24 20.46 -8.47
C THR A 184 -1.71 19.61 -9.65
N ILE A 185 -3.04 19.58 -9.81
CA ILE A 185 -3.69 19.08 -11.04
C ILE A 185 -3.72 20.22 -12.03
#